data_bbd8ab6c342b5b23a6d9080d54279952
#
_entry.id   bbd8ab6c342b5b23a6d9080d54279952
#
_cell.length_a   1.000
_cell.length_b   1.000
_cell.length_c   1.000
_cell.angle_alpha   90.00
_cell.angle_beta   90.00
_cell.angle_gamma   90.00
#
_symmetry.space_group_name_H-M   'P 1'
#
loop_
_entity.id
_entity.type
_entity.pdbx_description
1 polymer ?
#
loop_
_entity_poly.entity_id
_entity_poly.type
_entity_poly.pdbx_seq_one_letter_code
_entity_poly.pdbx_strand_id
1 'polypeptide(L)'
;MTKIHVSVVKVNREYLEQHFDELVERLYPERKSRVLAFRRREPADTSIVSGLLLQTVVEEKLGISPQALVLEKNENGKPTVQGHPAFYFNLSHAGDYVVLAHGDVPLGVDIEQIREKDNLRVARRCFTEREYAYVSGQKEVASQETAGAPGEVTEKSGFRERGAAAACC
;
A
#
# COMPACT_ATOMS: atom_id res chain seq x y z
N MET A 1 1.57 24.46 5.69
CA MET A 1 1.71 23.63 4.46
C MET A 1 1.51 22.20 4.88
N THR A 2 0.52 21.53 4.32
CA THR A 2 0.27 20.09 4.50
C THR A 2 1.43 19.30 3.90
N LYS A 3 2.01 18.38 4.66
CA LYS A 3 3.07 17.50 4.18
C LYS A 3 2.60 16.05 4.21
N ILE A 4 2.72 15.37 3.08
CA ILE A 4 2.52 13.93 2.98
C ILE A 4 3.89 13.30 2.73
N HIS A 5 4.22 12.31 3.52
CA HIS A 5 5.44 11.52 3.39
C HIS A 5 5.08 10.14 2.84
N VAL A 6 5.87 9.68 1.87
CA VAL A 6 5.69 8.36 1.26
C VAL A 6 6.98 7.58 1.38
N SER A 7 6.88 6.37 1.91
CA SER A 7 7.98 5.41 2.02
C SER A 7 7.65 4.18 1.19
N VAL A 8 8.59 3.76 0.36
CA VAL A 8 8.49 2.55 -0.47
C VAL A 8 9.58 1.58 -0.07
N VAL A 9 9.21 0.35 0.23
CA VAL A 9 10.14 -0.71 0.65
C VAL A 9 9.96 -1.94 -0.24
N LYS A 10 11.07 -2.46 -0.76
CA LYS A 10 11.09 -3.75 -1.46
C LYS A 10 11.19 -4.88 -0.45
N VAL A 11 10.32 -5.87 -0.55
CA VAL A 11 10.32 -7.08 0.27
C VAL A 11 11.48 -7.98 -0.17
N ASN A 12 12.50 -8.12 0.67
CA ASN A 12 13.59 -9.06 0.44
C ASN A 12 13.23 -10.41 1.10
N ARG A 13 12.68 -11.32 0.29
CA ARG A 13 12.18 -12.62 0.79
C ARG A 13 13.28 -13.52 1.32
N GLU A 14 14.47 -13.49 0.73
CA GLU A 14 15.62 -14.26 1.18
C GLU A 14 16.06 -13.82 2.58
N TYR A 15 16.16 -12.51 2.80
CA TYR A 15 16.47 -11.97 4.12
C TYR A 15 15.40 -12.32 5.16
N LEU A 16 14.12 -12.20 4.79
CA LEU A 16 12.99 -12.55 5.65
C LEU A 16 12.96 -14.04 5.99
N GLU A 17 13.37 -14.91 5.09
CA GLU A 17 13.47 -16.36 5.36
C GLU A 17 14.51 -16.66 6.44
N GLN A 18 15.66 -16.01 6.37
CA GLN A 18 16.77 -16.20 7.30
C GLN A 18 16.50 -15.60 8.70
N HIS A 19 15.68 -14.51 8.78
CA HIS A 19 15.49 -13.74 10.01
C HIS A 19 14.04 -13.71 10.48
N PHE A 20 13.22 -14.65 10.05
CA PHE A 20 11.77 -14.60 10.28
C PHE A 20 11.39 -14.47 11.74
N ASP A 21 11.86 -15.35 12.59
CA ASP A 21 11.50 -15.38 13.99
C ASP A 21 11.94 -14.10 14.71
N GLU A 22 13.14 -13.61 14.42
CA GLU A 22 13.64 -12.35 14.95
C GLU A 22 12.76 -11.17 14.55
N LEU A 23 12.39 -11.07 13.28
CA LEU A 23 11.58 -9.97 12.76
C LEU A 23 10.14 -10.03 13.28
N VAL A 24 9.58 -11.22 13.44
CA VAL A 24 8.25 -11.43 14.04
C VAL A 24 8.24 -11.00 15.51
N GLU A 25 9.30 -11.30 16.28
CA GLU A 25 9.41 -10.86 17.68
C GLU A 25 9.47 -9.34 17.83
N ARG A 26 9.97 -8.62 16.83
CA ARG A 26 10.05 -7.15 16.82
C ARG A 26 8.75 -6.46 16.48
N LEU A 27 7.75 -7.18 15.99
CA LEU A 27 6.46 -6.60 15.59
C LEU A 27 5.60 -6.21 16.80
N TYR A 28 4.81 -5.16 16.62
CA TYR A 28 3.77 -4.83 17.60
C TYR A 28 2.76 -5.98 17.75
N PRO A 29 2.12 -6.15 18.95
CA PRO A 29 1.42 -7.39 19.33
C PRO A 29 0.33 -7.85 18.36
N GLU A 30 -0.50 -6.93 17.87
CA GLU A 30 -1.57 -7.27 16.92
C GLU A 30 -1.00 -7.78 15.59
N ARG A 31 0.06 -7.13 15.07
CA ARG A 31 0.70 -7.53 13.82
C ARG A 31 1.40 -8.88 13.95
N LYS A 32 2.09 -9.11 15.05
CA LYS A 32 2.70 -10.40 15.36
C LYS A 32 1.67 -11.53 15.32
N SER A 33 0.55 -11.38 16.02
CA SER A 33 -0.53 -12.37 16.04
C SER A 33 -1.07 -12.63 14.62
N ARG A 34 -1.25 -11.58 13.82
CA ARG A 34 -1.70 -11.69 12.43
C ARG A 34 -0.71 -12.42 11.55
N VAL A 35 0.60 -12.14 11.68
CA VAL A 35 1.66 -12.79 10.89
C VAL A 35 1.70 -14.28 11.18
N LEU A 36 1.62 -14.67 12.45
CA LEU A 36 1.63 -16.07 12.86
C LEU A 36 0.39 -16.86 12.42
N ALA A 37 -0.71 -16.18 12.10
CA ALA A 37 -1.94 -16.81 11.60
C ALA A 37 -1.90 -17.11 10.08
N PHE A 38 -0.95 -16.58 9.31
CA PHE A 38 -0.86 -16.89 7.89
C PHE A 38 -0.40 -18.32 7.63
N ARG A 39 -1.12 -19.01 6.75
CA ARG A 39 -0.74 -20.36 6.28
C ARG A 39 0.34 -20.34 5.18
N ARG A 40 0.46 -19.23 4.46
CA ARG A 40 1.40 -19.05 3.35
C ARG A 40 2.45 -18.02 3.71
N ARG A 41 3.67 -18.26 3.29
CA ARG A 41 4.83 -17.40 3.58
C ARG A 41 4.70 -16.03 2.93
N GLU A 42 4.35 -15.98 1.67
CA GLU A 42 4.32 -14.74 0.89
C GLU A 42 3.48 -13.61 1.50
N PRO A 43 2.21 -13.81 1.93
CA PRO A 43 1.47 -12.77 2.63
C PRO A 43 2.02 -12.49 4.04
N ALA A 44 2.65 -13.46 4.71
CA ALA A 44 3.31 -13.25 5.99
C ALA A 44 4.49 -12.28 5.84
N ASP A 45 5.36 -12.49 4.85
CA ASP A 45 6.52 -11.64 4.57
C ASP A 45 6.09 -10.19 4.29
N THR A 46 5.09 -10.00 3.44
CA THR A 46 4.53 -8.66 3.16
C THR A 46 3.93 -8.01 4.41
N SER A 47 3.29 -8.82 5.27
CA SER A 47 2.72 -8.34 6.53
C SER A 47 3.80 -7.94 7.54
N ILE A 48 4.93 -8.66 7.59
CA ILE A 48 6.10 -8.31 8.41
C ILE A 48 6.63 -6.95 7.99
N VAL A 49 6.96 -6.78 6.70
CA VAL A 49 7.51 -5.52 6.17
C VAL A 49 6.56 -4.35 6.41
N SER A 50 5.26 -4.54 6.16
CA SER A 50 4.24 -3.53 6.42
C SER A 50 4.16 -3.14 7.91
N GLY A 51 4.28 -4.13 8.80
CA GLY A 51 4.26 -3.90 10.24
C GLY A 51 5.49 -3.16 10.73
N LEU A 52 6.68 -3.59 10.32
CA LEU A 52 7.94 -2.95 10.66
C LEU A 52 7.99 -1.51 10.14
N LEU A 53 7.57 -1.28 8.91
CA LEU A 53 7.54 0.07 8.32
C LEU A 53 6.60 0.99 9.09
N LEU A 54 5.38 0.55 9.40
CA LEU A 54 4.42 1.34 10.15
C LEU A 54 4.93 1.68 11.57
N GLN A 55 5.38 0.67 12.32
CA GLN A 55 5.83 0.90 13.70
C GLN A 55 7.06 1.80 13.76
N THR A 56 7.99 1.69 12.81
CA THR A 56 9.16 2.59 12.73
C THR A 56 8.74 4.03 12.52
N VAL A 57 7.80 4.28 11.60
CA VAL A 57 7.28 5.63 11.35
C VAL A 57 6.50 6.17 12.55
N VAL A 58 5.69 5.34 13.21
CA VAL A 58 4.94 5.73 14.40
C VAL A 58 5.88 6.05 15.57
N GLU A 59 6.90 5.25 15.78
CA GLU A 59 7.92 5.51 16.80
C GLU A 59 8.67 6.82 16.52
N GLU A 60 9.08 7.04 15.28
CA GLU A 60 9.79 8.27 14.86
C GLU A 60 8.92 9.53 15.00
N LYS A 61 7.65 9.46 14.62
CA LYS A 61 6.77 10.64 14.56
C LYS A 61 6.01 10.91 15.85
N LEU A 62 5.66 9.86 16.59
CA LEU A 62 4.80 9.95 17.77
C LEU A 62 5.51 9.52 19.06
N GLY A 63 6.71 8.94 18.99
CA GLY A 63 7.44 8.43 20.16
C GLY A 63 6.80 7.19 20.80
N ILE A 64 5.93 6.49 20.07
CA ILE A 64 5.25 5.29 20.57
C ILE A 64 6.09 4.06 20.23
N SER A 65 6.52 3.33 21.26
CA SER A 65 7.27 2.09 21.04
C SER A 65 6.40 1.02 20.35
N PRO A 66 7.01 0.07 19.62
CA PRO A 66 6.26 -1.02 19.00
C PRO A 66 5.36 -1.78 19.96
N GLN A 67 5.80 -2.00 21.20
CA GLN A 67 5.04 -2.74 22.22
C GLN A 67 3.81 -1.98 22.73
N ALA A 68 3.85 -0.64 22.64
CA ALA A 68 2.75 0.24 23.05
C ALA A 68 1.84 0.63 21.86
N LEU A 69 2.19 0.25 20.63
CA LEU A 69 1.40 0.58 19.46
C LEU A 69 0.08 -0.20 19.44
N VAL A 70 -1.01 0.54 19.54
CA VAL A 70 -2.38 0.03 19.41
C VAL A 70 -3.04 0.71 18.21
N LEU A 71 -3.61 -0.10 17.33
CA LEU A 71 -4.42 0.39 16.21
C LEU A 71 -5.90 0.19 16.53
N GLU A 72 -6.69 1.19 16.20
CA GLU A 72 -8.14 1.15 16.25
C GLU A 72 -8.73 1.43 14.87
N LYS A 73 -10.00 1.14 14.66
CA LYS A 73 -10.69 1.43 13.40
C LYS A 73 -11.56 2.66 13.59
N ASN A 74 -11.47 3.60 12.68
CA ASN A 74 -12.40 4.72 12.60
C ASN A 74 -13.79 4.25 12.10
N GLU A 75 -14.74 5.17 12.02
CA GLU A 75 -16.12 4.92 11.57
C GLU A 75 -16.21 4.27 10.17
N ASN A 76 -15.22 4.51 9.33
CA ASN A 76 -15.11 3.93 7.99
C ASN A 76 -14.31 2.62 7.95
N GLY A 77 -13.95 2.07 9.10
CA GLY A 77 -13.16 0.84 9.20
C GLY A 77 -11.67 0.99 8.88
N LYS A 78 -11.18 2.22 8.67
CA LYS A 78 -9.78 2.50 8.38
C LYS A 78 -8.96 2.49 9.67
N PRO A 79 -7.79 1.84 9.71
CA PRO A 79 -6.94 1.81 10.89
C PRO A 79 -6.38 3.21 11.20
N THR A 80 -6.34 3.54 12.48
CA THR A 80 -5.77 4.76 13.06
C THR A 80 -4.92 4.38 14.27
N VAL A 81 -3.98 5.25 14.66
CA VAL A 81 -3.19 5.05 15.89
C VAL A 81 -4.01 5.57 17.07
N GLN A 82 -4.22 4.71 18.07
CA GLN A 82 -4.99 5.06 19.26
C GLN A 82 -4.42 6.31 19.94
N GLY A 83 -5.31 7.25 20.29
CA GLY A 83 -4.92 8.52 20.94
C GLY A 83 -4.30 9.56 19.99
N HIS A 84 -4.13 9.25 18.69
CA HIS A 84 -3.51 10.16 17.72
C HIS A 84 -4.38 10.38 16.47
N PRO A 85 -5.58 10.97 16.61
CA PRO A 85 -6.54 11.12 15.51
C PRO A 85 -6.06 12.03 14.37
N ALA A 86 -5.06 12.88 14.64
CA ALA A 86 -4.45 13.77 13.63
C ALA A 86 -3.28 13.12 12.87
N PHE A 87 -2.89 11.88 13.20
CA PHE A 87 -1.90 11.12 12.46
C PHE A 87 -2.60 10.19 11.49
N TYR A 88 -2.59 10.57 10.22
CA TYR A 88 -3.18 9.77 9.14
C TYR A 88 -2.13 8.93 8.46
N PHE A 89 -2.47 7.68 8.19
CA PHE A 89 -1.61 6.81 7.40
C PHE A 89 -2.44 5.88 6.51
N ASN A 90 -1.80 5.37 5.48
CA ASN A 90 -2.35 4.31 4.64
C ASN A 90 -1.22 3.42 4.13
N LEU A 91 -1.50 2.13 4.04
CA LEU A 91 -0.59 1.10 3.53
C LEU A 91 -1.19 0.45 2.29
N SER A 92 -0.38 0.27 1.27
CA SER A 92 -0.68 -0.56 0.11
C SER A 92 0.49 -1.46 -0.24
N HIS A 93 0.25 -2.53 -0.97
CA HIS A 93 1.32 -3.43 -1.44
C HIS A 93 0.94 -4.08 -2.77
N ALA A 94 1.94 -4.26 -3.64
CA ALA A 94 1.80 -5.01 -4.88
C ALA A 94 3.12 -5.70 -5.23
N GLY A 95 3.06 -6.99 -5.60
CA GLY A 95 4.26 -7.79 -5.85
C GLY A 95 5.17 -7.81 -4.63
N ASP A 96 6.41 -7.38 -4.81
CA ASP A 96 7.42 -7.30 -3.76
C ASP A 96 7.57 -5.88 -3.17
N TYR A 97 6.60 -5.01 -3.32
CA TYR A 97 6.68 -3.66 -2.79
C TYR A 97 5.59 -3.39 -1.76
N VAL A 98 5.98 -2.70 -0.69
CA VAL A 98 5.09 -2.14 0.33
C VAL A 98 5.26 -0.62 0.30
N VAL A 99 4.15 0.09 0.32
CA VAL A 99 4.10 1.56 0.38
C VAL A 99 3.35 1.99 1.63
N LEU A 100 3.92 2.92 2.35
CA LEU A 100 3.28 3.64 3.46
C LEU A 100 3.24 5.12 3.13
N ALA A 101 2.06 5.71 3.13
CA ALA A 101 1.92 7.17 3.17
C ALA A 101 1.44 7.60 4.56
N HIS A 102 1.97 8.72 5.05
CA HIS A 102 1.52 9.32 6.31
C HIS A 102 1.56 10.86 6.27
N GLY A 103 0.75 11.51 7.09
CA GLY A 103 0.64 12.96 7.14
C GLY A 103 -0.35 13.44 8.18
N ASP A 104 -0.61 14.76 8.15
CA ASP A 104 -1.50 15.49 9.05
C ASP A 104 -2.92 15.70 8.51
N VAL A 105 -3.23 15.10 7.36
CA VAL A 105 -4.53 15.15 6.71
C VAL A 105 -4.98 13.77 6.26
N PRO A 106 -6.29 13.53 6.08
CA PRO A 106 -6.80 12.30 5.50
C PRO A 106 -6.15 12.01 4.14
N LEU A 107 -5.59 10.83 3.99
CA LEU A 107 -4.88 10.41 2.78
C LEU A 107 -5.17 8.95 2.43
N GLY A 108 -4.88 8.58 1.20
CA GLY A 108 -4.85 7.21 0.70
C GLY A 108 -3.65 7.02 -0.21
N VAL A 109 -3.08 5.83 -0.21
CA VAL A 109 -2.03 5.41 -1.13
C VAL A 109 -2.40 4.07 -1.72
N ASP A 110 -2.08 3.89 -2.98
CA ASP A 110 -2.19 2.61 -3.65
C ASP A 110 -0.97 2.39 -4.54
N ILE A 111 -0.61 1.11 -4.70
CA ILE A 111 0.44 0.65 -5.60
C ILE A 111 -0.07 -0.57 -6.34
N GLU A 112 0.12 -0.57 -7.65
CA GLU A 112 -0.27 -1.67 -8.51
C GLU A 112 0.90 -2.16 -9.34
N GLN A 113 1.01 -3.47 -9.50
CA GLN A 113 1.97 -4.07 -10.40
C GLN A 113 1.45 -4.00 -11.83
N ILE A 114 2.20 -3.30 -12.70
CA ILE A 114 1.91 -3.33 -14.13
C ILE A 114 2.13 -4.75 -14.63
N ARG A 115 1.06 -5.40 -15.01
CA ARG A 115 1.08 -6.74 -15.61
C ARG A 115 0.62 -6.63 -17.05
N GLU A 116 1.21 -7.40 -17.93
CA GLU A 116 0.76 -7.53 -19.34
C GLU A 116 -0.60 -8.23 -19.47
N LYS A 117 -1.37 -8.28 -18.39
CA LYS A 117 -2.73 -8.83 -18.45
C LYS A 117 -3.66 -7.88 -19.15
N ASP A 118 -4.49 -8.45 -20.00
CA ASP A 118 -5.53 -7.73 -20.72
C ASP A 118 -6.63 -7.22 -19.79
N ASN A 119 -6.39 -6.06 -19.19
CA ASN A 119 -7.37 -5.37 -18.33
C ASN A 119 -8.57 -4.85 -19.13
N LEU A 120 -8.52 -4.86 -20.47
CA LEU A 120 -9.63 -4.46 -21.34
C LEU A 120 -10.88 -5.32 -21.12
N ARG A 121 -10.70 -6.57 -20.71
CA ARG A 121 -11.82 -7.47 -20.40
C ARG A 121 -12.60 -6.99 -19.16
N VAL A 122 -11.90 -6.45 -18.17
CA VAL A 122 -12.52 -5.84 -16.98
C VAL A 122 -13.09 -4.49 -17.32
N ALA A 123 -12.36 -3.66 -18.05
CA ALA A 123 -12.82 -2.35 -18.51
C ALA A 123 -14.13 -2.46 -19.33
N ARG A 124 -14.25 -3.45 -20.20
CA ARG A 124 -15.46 -3.69 -20.98
C ARG A 124 -16.71 -3.99 -20.13
N ARG A 125 -16.53 -4.51 -18.92
CA ARG A 125 -17.63 -4.83 -17.99
C ARG A 125 -18.02 -3.68 -17.09
N CYS A 126 -17.06 -2.82 -16.75
CA CYS A 126 -17.21 -1.80 -15.70
C CYS A 126 -17.32 -0.38 -16.25
N PHE A 127 -16.85 -0.14 -17.48
CA PHE A 127 -16.78 1.18 -18.08
C PHE A 127 -17.94 1.39 -19.06
N THR A 128 -18.34 2.65 -19.24
CA THR A 128 -19.22 3.05 -20.33
C THR A 128 -18.52 2.85 -21.69
N GLU A 129 -19.26 2.76 -22.77
CA GLU A 129 -18.68 2.60 -24.12
C GLU A 129 -17.66 3.68 -24.45
N ARG A 130 -17.90 4.91 -24.02
CA ARG A 130 -16.99 6.04 -24.24
C ARG A 130 -15.69 5.90 -23.44
N GLU A 131 -15.76 5.51 -22.19
CA GLU A 131 -14.59 5.26 -21.35
C GLU A 131 -13.78 4.06 -21.85
N TYR A 132 -14.48 3.00 -22.26
CA TYR A 132 -13.84 1.83 -22.85
C TYR A 132 -13.11 2.17 -24.15
N ALA A 133 -13.72 2.92 -25.05
CA ALA A 133 -13.09 3.37 -26.29
C ALA A 133 -11.83 4.21 -26.02
N TYR A 134 -11.89 5.10 -25.01
CA TYR A 134 -10.73 5.89 -24.59
C TYR A 134 -9.58 5.01 -24.09
N VAL A 135 -9.86 4.08 -23.16
CA VAL A 135 -8.83 3.20 -22.57
C VAL A 135 -8.26 2.22 -23.59
N SER A 136 -9.10 1.67 -24.47
CA SER A 136 -8.65 0.75 -25.53
C SER A 136 -7.76 1.43 -26.57
N GLY A 137 -8.03 2.70 -26.90
CA GLY A 137 -7.21 3.50 -27.82
C GLY A 137 -5.84 3.89 -27.24
N GLN A 138 -5.68 3.95 -25.92
CA GLN A 138 -4.39 4.27 -25.28
C GLN A 138 -3.40 3.09 -25.26
N LYS A 139 -3.85 1.87 -25.51
CA LYS A 139 -3.00 0.67 -25.46
C LYS A 139 -1.93 0.64 -26.56
N GLU A 140 -2.20 1.26 -27.68
CA GLU A 140 -1.22 1.37 -28.78
C GLU A 140 -0.05 2.33 -28.47
N VAL A 141 -0.31 3.38 -27.67
CA VAL A 141 0.71 4.38 -27.30
C VAL A 141 1.63 3.85 -26.21
N ALA A 142 1.10 3.18 -25.19
CA ALA A 142 1.90 2.61 -24.08
C ALA A 142 2.83 1.47 -24.55
N SER A 143 2.45 0.74 -25.60
CA SER A 143 3.30 -0.34 -26.17
C SER A 143 4.53 0.19 -26.91
N GLN A 144 4.53 1.45 -27.29
CA GLN A 144 5.66 2.10 -27.98
C GLN A 144 6.65 2.74 -26.97
N GLU A 145 6.19 3.12 -25.78
CA GLU A 145 7.04 3.75 -24.76
C GLU A 145 7.79 2.75 -23.87
N THR A 146 7.29 1.52 -23.72
CA THR A 146 7.91 0.50 -22.85
C THR A 146 9.03 -0.31 -23.51
N ALA A 147 9.33 -0.09 -24.78
CA ALA A 147 10.43 -0.78 -25.48
C ALA A 147 11.84 -0.22 -25.17
N GLY A 148 11.99 0.74 -24.26
CA GLY A 148 13.21 1.52 -24.14
C GLY A 148 13.83 1.76 -22.78
N ALA A 149 13.33 1.27 -21.63
CA ALA A 149 14.08 1.47 -20.38
C ALA A 149 13.73 0.48 -19.26
N PRO A 150 14.72 -0.14 -18.61
CA PRO A 150 14.50 -0.85 -17.33
C PRO A 150 14.51 0.16 -16.20
N GLY A 151 13.40 0.31 -15.49
CA GLY A 151 13.38 0.77 -14.10
C GLY A 151 13.23 2.25 -13.83
N GLU A 152 12.32 2.94 -14.49
CA GLU A 152 11.96 4.31 -14.08
C GLU A 152 10.61 4.29 -13.33
N VAL A 153 10.67 4.69 -12.05
CA VAL A 153 9.47 4.96 -11.24
C VAL A 153 8.89 6.29 -11.73
N THR A 154 7.86 6.25 -12.55
CA THR A 154 7.17 7.48 -12.94
C THR A 154 6.25 7.93 -11.81
N GLU A 155 6.64 9.01 -11.14
CA GLU A 155 5.78 9.78 -10.25
C GLU A 155 4.67 10.45 -11.07
N LYS A 156 3.50 9.84 -11.14
CA LYS A 156 2.30 10.56 -11.58
C LYS A 156 1.62 11.17 -10.36
N SER A 157 1.99 12.41 -10.04
CA SER A 157 1.24 13.26 -9.12
C SER A 157 -0.09 13.65 -9.75
N GLY A 158 -1.09 12.83 -9.52
CA GLY A 158 -2.47 13.10 -9.88
C GLY A 158 -3.33 13.16 -8.63
N PHE A 159 -3.24 14.25 -7.87
CA PHE A 159 -4.19 14.57 -6.81
C PHE A 159 -5.54 14.90 -7.47
N ARG A 160 -6.50 14.00 -7.39
CA ARG A 160 -7.89 14.29 -7.64
C ARG A 160 -8.67 14.12 -6.35
N GLU A 161 -9.02 15.26 -5.73
CA GLU A 161 -10.17 15.32 -4.84
C GLU A 161 -11.42 14.91 -5.61
N ARG A 162 -12.01 13.79 -5.23
CA ARG A 162 -13.43 13.54 -5.45
C ARG A 162 -13.98 12.77 -4.27
N GLY A 163 -15.01 13.40 -3.69
CA GLY A 163 -15.85 12.79 -2.69
C GLY A 163 -16.51 11.53 -3.20
N ALA A 164 -16.83 10.72 -2.21
CA ALA A 164 -17.81 9.64 -2.16
C ALA A 164 -18.28 9.05 -3.50
N ALA A 165 -18.08 7.80 -3.68
CA ALA A 165 -19.12 6.80 -3.88
C ALA A 165 -18.60 5.55 -4.59
N ALA A 166 -19.12 4.53 -4.11
CA ALA A 166 -19.60 3.33 -4.73
C ALA A 166 -18.69 2.12 -4.61
N ALA A 167 -19.07 1.32 -3.64
CA ALA A 167 -18.96 -0.12 -3.65
C ALA A 167 -19.35 -0.66 -5.04
N CYS A 168 -18.51 -1.49 -5.61
CA CYS A 168 -18.92 -2.51 -6.54
C CYS A 168 -18.46 -3.86 -6.01
N CYS A 169 -19.41 -4.77 -5.94
CA CYS A 169 -19.49 -6.12 -5.42
C CYS A 169 -18.24 -6.98 -5.47
#